data_47643a0d691a245048aa5f2c47d5af86
#
_entry.id   47643a0d691a245048aa5f2c47d5af86
#
_cell.length_a   1.000
_cell.length_b   1.000
_cell.length_c   1.000
_cell.angle_alpha   90.00
_cell.angle_beta   90.00
_cell.angle_gamma   90.00
#
_symmetry.space_group_name_H-M   'P 1'
#
loop_
_entity.id
_entity.type
_entity.pdbx_description
1 polymer ?
#
loop_
_entity_poly.entity_id
_entity_poly.type
_entity_poly.pdbx_seq_one_letter_code
_entity_poly.pdbx_strand_id
1 'polypeptide(L)'
;MKNYHIYVFTQEACPPCHRLKKHVDSKLTKEEKSELDFVPLKTPEGQRTALAEELSVELTPTLVVVHETVSCDYSPEDGYEFCDLEEESVERFVGAANIIEHLDATLDAYTYVHPE
;
A
#
# COMPACT_ATOMS: atom_id res chain seq x y z
N MET A 1 11.80 12.99 -6.53
CA MET A 1 10.43 12.45 -6.64
C MET A 1 10.34 11.18 -5.83
N LYS A 2 9.31 11.05 -4.97
CA LYS A 2 9.13 9.85 -4.17
C LYS A 2 8.37 8.79 -4.96
N ASN A 3 8.90 7.59 -5.01
CA ASN A 3 8.29 6.47 -5.73
C ASN A 3 7.73 5.45 -4.74
N TYR A 4 6.80 5.91 -3.90
CA TYR A 4 6.18 5.06 -2.90
C TYR A 4 4.71 4.83 -3.21
N HIS A 5 4.23 3.66 -2.81
CA HIS A 5 2.83 3.32 -2.93
C HIS A 5 2.34 2.77 -1.58
N ILE A 6 1.16 3.19 -1.15
CA ILE A 6 0.61 2.79 0.15
C ILE A 6 -0.61 1.91 -0.08
N TYR A 7 -0.48 0.63 0.24
CA TYR A 7 -1.57 -0.32 0.17
C TYR A 7 -2.21 -0.51 1.54
N VAL A 8 -3.52 -0.59 1.59
CA VAL A 8 -4.25 -0.92 2.81
C VAL A 8 -5.10 -2.15 2.52
N PHE A 9 -4.70 -3.29 3.06
CA PHE A 9 -5.40 -4.55 2.86
C PHE A 9 -6.59 -4.66 3.80
N THR A 10 -7.75 -4.98 3.25
CA THR A 10 -9.00 -5.10 4.01
C THR A 10 -9.77 -6.34 3.61
N GLN A 11 -10.79 -6.68 4.40
CA GLN A 11 -11.74 -7.76 4.12
C GLN A 11 -13.15 -7.27 4.42
N GLU A 12 -14.16 -7.91 3.84
CA GLU A 12 -15.55 -7.50 4.05
C GLU A 12 -15.99 -7.66 5.51
N ALA A 13 -15.89 -8.84 6.06
CA ALA A 13 -16.32 -9.11 7.44
C ALA A 13 -15.20 -8.81 8.43
N CYS A 14 -14.81 -7.55 8.50
CA CYS A 14 -13.66 -7.14 9.30
C CYS A 14 -13.99 -5.85 10.07
N PRO A 15 -14.44 -5.96 11.33
CA PRO A 15 -14.77 -4.77 12.13
C PRO A 15 -13.63 -3.76 12.25
N PRO A 16 -12.37 -4.17 12.48
CA PRO A 16 -11.26 -3.21 12.49
C PRO A 16 -11.07 -2.49 11.15
N CYS A 17 -11.34 -3.19 10.03
CA CYS A 17 -11.25 -2.57 8.71
C CYS A 17 -12.31 -1.48 8.55
N HIS A 18 -13.52 -1.73 9.01
CA HIS A 18 -14.60 -0.74 8.98
C HIS A 18 -14.27 0.48 9.84
N ARG A 19 -13.67 0.25 11.00
CA ARG A 19 -13.24 1.33 11.90
C ARG A 19 -12.19 2.20 11.23
N LEU A 20 -11.23 1.57 10.57
CA LEU A 20 -10.18 2.29 9.84
C LEU A 20 -10.76 3.12 8.71
N LYS A 21 -11.65 2.55 7.91
CA LYS A 21 -12.29 3.27 6.80
C LYS A 21 -13.10 4.46 7.30
N LYS A 22 -13.80 4.31 8.41
CA LYS A 22 -14.56 5.39 9.01
C LYS A 22 -13.64 6.52 9.48
N HIS A 23 -12.51 6.18 10.08
CA HIS A 23 -11.51 7.16 10.48
C HIS A 23 -10.97 7.93 9.27
N VAL A 24 -10.62 7.21 8.22
CA VAL A 24 -10.10 7.81 6.98
C VAL A 24 -11.13 8.76 6.38
N ASP A 25 -12.38 8.34 6.29
CA ASP A 25 -13.44 9.15 5.70
C ASP A 25 -13.72 10.42 6.51
N SER A 26 -13.57 10.36 7.83
CA SER A 26 -13.91 11.50 8.70
C SER A 26 -12.74 12.42 9.01
N LYS A 27 -11.51 11.95 8.91
CA LYS A 27 -10.32 12.72 9.34
C LYS A 27 -9.39 13.14 8.20
N LEU A 28 -9.38 12.42 7.08
CA LEU A 28 -8.48 12.72 5.99
C LEU A 28 -9.15 13.57 4.92
N THR A 29 -8.35 14.41 4.27
CA THR A 29 -8.82 15.17 3.11
C THR A 29 -8.96 14.23 1.92
N LYS A 30 -9.59 14.73 0.85
CA LYS A 30 -9.74 13.95 -0.38
C LYS A 30 -8.39 13.58 -0.98
N GLU A 31 -7.45 14.50 -0.94
CA GLU A 31 -6.10 14.29 -1.45
C GLU A 31 -5.37 13.22 -0.63
N GLU A 32 -5.49 13.27 0.69
CA GLU A 32 -4.88 12.28 1.56
C GLU A 32 -5.46 10.89 1.33
N LYS A 33 -6.79 10.80 1.18
CA LYS A 33 -7.43 9.52 0.90
C LYS A 33 -7.00 8.94 -0.44
N SER A 34 -6.74 9.78 -1.43
CA SER A 34 -6.31 9.32 -2.74
C SER A 34 -4.93 8.67 -2.74
N GLU A 35 -4.11 8.94 -1.71
CA GLU A 35 -2.80 8.32 -1.56
C GLU A 35 -2.88 6.91 -0.98
N LEU A 36 -4.02 6.53 -0.43
CA LEU A 36 -4.21 5.20 0.14
C LEU A 36 -4.95 4.31 -0.87
N ASP A 37 -4.36 3.17 -1.20
CA ASP A 37 -4.97 2.21 -2.11
C ASP A 37 -5.54 1.06 -1.29
N PHE A 38 -6.86 1.04 -1.12
CA PHE A 38 -7.55 -0.03 -0.40
C PHE A 38 -7.71 -1.23 -1.31
N VAL A 39 -7.10 -2.33 -0.93
CA VAL A 39 -7.09 -3.56 -1.74
C VAL A 39 -7.61 -4.73 -0.91
N PRO A 40 -8.25 -5.73 -1.55
CA PRO A 40 -8.75 -6.88 -0.81
C PRO A 40 -7.60 -7.83 -0.45
N LEU A 41 -7.71 -8.44 0.73
CA LEU A 41 -6.77 -9.49 1.13
C LEU A 41 -7.04 -10.78 0.34
N LYS A 42 -8.31 -11.06 0.09
CA LYS A 42 -8.74 -12.32 -0.54
C LYS A 42 -9.57 -12.10 -1.78
N THR A 43 -9.50 -13.06 -2.69
CA THR A 43 -10.35 -13.12 -3.87
C THR A 43 -11.78 -13.52 -3.48
N PRO A 44 -12.77 -13.39 -4.38
CA PRO A 44 -14.12 -13.87 -4.10
C PRO A 44 -14.18 -15.37 -3.75
N GLU A 45 -13.20 -16.15 -4.20
CA GLU A 45 -13.08 -17.56 -3.91
C GLU A 45 -12.47 -17.85 -2.54
N GLY A 46 -12.06 -16.82 -1.81
CA GLY A 46 -11.51 -16.98 -0.47
C GLY A 46 -10.01 -17.22 -0.39
N GLN A 47 -9.31 -17.10 -1.50
CA GLN A 47 -7.85 -17.26 -1.55
C GLN A 47 -7.18 -15.89 -1.43
N ARG A 48 -5.98 -15.85 -0.84
CA ARG A 48 -5.24 -14.60 -0.78
C ARG A 48 -4.93 -14.10 -2.19
N THR A 49 -5.03 -12.79 -2.39
CA THR A 49 -4.69 -12.19 -3.68
C THR A 49 -3.19 -12.31 -3.95
N ALA A 50 -2.80 -12.24 -5.21
CA ALA A 50 -1.38 -12.30 -5.59
C ALA A 50 -0.58 -11.21 -4.89
N LEU A 51 -1.13 -10.00 -4.79
CA LEU A 51 -0.46 -8.89 -4.12
C LEU A 51 -0.26 -9.17 -2.62
N ALA A 52 -1.27 -9.75 -1.96
CA ALA A 52 -1.17 -10.10 -0.55
C ALA A 52 -0.10 -11.16 -0.31
N GLU A 53 0.00 -12.15 -1.20
CA GLU A 53 1.03 -13.17 -1.10
C GLU A 53 2.43 -12.59 -1.35
N GLU A 54 2.56 -11.74 -2.35
CA GLU A 54 3.82 -11.09 -2.68
C GLU A 54 4.35 -10.24 -1.51
N LEU A 55 3.47 -9.51 -0.83
CA LEU A 55 3.83 -8.68 0.30
C LEU A 55 3.72 -9.40 1.65
N SER A 56 3.39 -10.68 1.63
CA SER A 56 3.28 -11.52 2.83
C SER A 56 2.28 -10.97 3.85
N VAL A 57 1.13 -10.49 3.37
CA VAL A 57 0.06 -9.96 4.22
C VAL A 57 -0.91 -11.08 4.56
N GLU A 58 -1.16 -11.27 5.86
CA GLU A 58 -2.05 -12.32 6.34
C GLU A 58 -3.21 -11.80 7.19
N LEU A 59 -3.08 -10.59 7.72
CA LEU A 59 -4.07 -10.00 8.64
C LEU A 59 -4.65 -8.72 8.06
N THR A 60 -5.84 -8.35 8.50
CA THR A 60 -6.49 -7.11 8.10
C THR A 60 -7.00 -6.33 9.30
N PRO A 61 -6.98 -5.00 9.25
CA PRO A 61 -6.34 -4.23 8.20
C PRO A 61 -4.82 -4.23 8.35
N THR A 62 -4.10 -4.19 7.22
CA THR A 62 -2.65 -4.03 7.22
C THR A 62 -2.30 -2.96 6.21
N LEU A 63 -1.53 -1.97 6.65
CA LEU A 63 -1.00 -0.93 5.77
C LEU A 63 0.43 -1.30 5.43
N VAL A 64 0.76 -1.31 4.14
CA VAL A 64 2.12 -1.60 3.66
C VAL A 64 2.56 -0.47 2.75
N VAL A 65 3.68 0.15 3.08
CA VAL A 65 4.32 1.13 2.20
C VAL A 65 5.36 0.39 1.38
N VAL A 66 5.25 0.50 0.06
CA VAL A 66 6.23 -0.11 -0.84
C VAL A 66 7.00 0.97 -1.58
N HIS A 67 8.27 0.70 -1.82
CA HIS A 67 9.11 1.54 -2.65
C HIS A 67 9.13 0.93 -4.05
N GLU A 68 8.75 1.71 -5.03
CA GLU A 68 8.73 1.27 -6.42
C GLU A 68 10.02 1.70 -7.11
N THR A 69 10.71 0.75 -7.72
CA THR A 69 11.92 1.02 -8.48
C THR A 69 11.79 0.41 -9.86
N VAL A 70 12.35 1.10 -10.84
CA VAL A 70 12.41 0.59 -12.21
C VAL A 70 13.86 0.20 -12.48
N SER A 71 14.05 -1.08 -12.81
CA SER A 71 15.36 -1.63 -13.15
C SER A 71 15.36 -1.91 -14.65
N CYS A 72 16.31 -1.30 -15.35
CA CYS A 72 16.40 -1.46 -16.80
C CYS A 72 17.71 -2.16 -17.16
N ASP A 73 17.60 -3.19 -17.99
CA ASP A 73 18.73 -3.95 -18.48
C ASP A 73 18.78 -3.92 -20.00
N TYR A 74 19.97 -3.82 -20.53
CA TYR A 74 20.19 -3.87 -21.96
C TYR A 74 20.78 -5.22 -22.34
N SER A 75 20.16 -5.89 -23.32
CA SER A 75 20.65 -7.15 -23.82
C SER A 75 21.40 -6.93 -25.15
N PRO A 76 22.74 -7.00 -25.15
CA PRO A 76 23.50 -6.84 -26.40
C PRO A 76 23.20 -7.92 -27.43
N GLU A 77 22.82 -9.10 -26.97
CA GLU A 77 22.49 -10.23 -27.85
C GLU A 77 21.21 -10.00 -28.63
N ASP A 78 20.21 -9.44 -27.95
CA ASP A 78 18.90 -9.18 -28.57
C ASP A 78 18.80 -7.75 -29.11
N GLY A 79 19.70 -6.87 -28.71
CA GLY A 79 19.75 -5.51 -29.20
C GLY A 79 18.66 -4.59 -28.71
N TYR A 80 18.01 -4.90 -27.59
CA TYR A 80 17.00 -4.02 -27.00
C TYR A 80 17.15 -3.93 -25.49
N GLU A 81 16.54 -2.87 -24.95
CA GLU A 81 16.49 -2.59 -23.52
C GLU A 81 15.12 -3.00 -22.99
N PHE A 82 15.10 -3.62 -21.83
CA PHE A 82 13.84 -3.92 -21.15
C PHE A 82 13.91 -3.45 -19.70
N CYS A 83 12.75 -3.07 -19.17
CA CYS A 83 12.64 -2.53 -17.82
C CYS A 83 11.61 -3.31 -17.01
N ASP A 84 11.95 -3.59 -15.76
CA ASP A 84 11.07 -4.24 -14.82
C ASP A 84 10.74 -3.30 -13.68
N LEU A 85 9.49 -3.33 -13.23
CA LEU A 85 9.06 -2.60 -12.04
C LEU A 85 9.22 -3.52 -10.84
N GLU A 86 9.97 -3.07 -9.84
CA GLU A 86 10.15 -3.80 -8.60
C GLU A 86 9.53 -3.03 -7.45
N GLU A 87 8.85 -3.74 -6.55
CA GLU A 87 8.25 -3.18 -5.36
C GLU A 87 8.85 -3.83 -4.13
N GLU A 88 9.36 -3.00 -3.21
CA GLU A 88 9.95 -3.49 -1.97
C GLU A 88 9.22 -2.85 -0.80
N SER A 89 8.75 -3.66 0.15
CA SER A 89 8.08 -3.11 1.33
C SER A 89 9.08 -2.47 2.27
N VAL A 90 8.80 -1.22 2.65
CA VAL A 90 9.70 -0.43 3.51
C VAL A 90 9.10 -0.19 4.88
N GLU A 91 7.77 -0.22 5.01
CA GLU A 91 7.10 -0.08 6.29
C GLU A 91 5.80 -0.86 6.30
N ARG A 92 5.39 -1.31 7.49
CA ARG A 92 4.18 -2.09 7.67
C ARG A 92 3.56 -1.81 9.03
N PHE A 93 2.24 -1.58 9.04
CA PHE A 93 1.49 -1.44 10.27
C PHE A 93 0.30 -2.37 10.24
N VAL A 94 0.13 -3.17 11.28
CA VAL A 94 -0.94 -4.18 11.37
C VAL A 94 -1.95 -3.75 12.44
N GLY A 95 -3.23 -3.79 12.09
CA GLY A 95 -4.32 -3.46 12.99
C GLY A 95 -4.75 -2.00 12.89
N ALA A 96 -6.06 -1.76 13.07
CA ALA A 96 -6.64 -0.43 12.88
C ALA A 96 -6.01 0.62 13.80
N ALA A 97 -5.84 0.29 15.08
CA ALA A 97 -5.27 1.25 16.05
C ALA A 97 -3.85 1.64 15.68
N ASN A 98 -3.04 0.67 15.28
CA ASN A 98 -1.65 0.91 14.90
C ASN A 98 -1.56 1.74 13.62
N ILE A 99 -2.40 1.45 12.64
CA ILE A 99 -2.45 2.20 11.40
C ILE A 99 -2.87 3.66 11.67
N ILE A 100 -3.94 3.85 12.43
CA ILE A 100 -4.46 5.18 12.77
C ILE A 100 -3.39 6.01 13.47
N GLU A 101 -2.67 5.40 14.42
CA GLU A 101 -1.62 6.08 15.17
C GLU A 101 -0.50 6.61 14.28
N HIS A 102 -0.15 5.87 13.23
CA HIS A 102 0.98 6.20 12.37
C HIS A 102 0.59 6.84 11.03
N LEU A 103 -0.70 7.00 10.77
CA LEU A 103 -1.19 7.39 9.44
C LEU A 103 -0.69 8.77 9.00
N ASP A 104 -0.78 9.77 9.87
CA ASP A 104 -0.35 11.12 9.51
C ASP A 104 1.15 11.17 9.22
N ALA A 105 1.95 10.51 10.04
CA ALA A 105 3.40 10.45 9.84
C ALA A 105 3.75 9.71 8.55
N THR A 106 3.00 8.66 8.23
CA THR A 106 3.20 7.88 7.00
C THR A 106 2.90 8.71 5.77
N LEU A 107 1.78 9.43 5.77
CA LEU A 107 1.42 10.33 4.67
C LEU A 107 2.46 11.43 4.50
N ASP A 108 2.92 11.99 5.60
CA ASP A 108 3.93 13.04 5.57
C ASP A 108 5.27 12.54 5.03
N ALA A 109 5.66 11.34 5.39
CA ALA A 109 6.95 10.76 5.01
C ALA A 109 6.98 10.27 3.55
N TYR A 110 5.87 9.74 3.04
CA TYR A 110 5.87 9.00 1.77
C TYR A 110 5.01 9.61 0.67
N THR A 111 4.36 10.74 0.93
CA THR A 111 3.53 11.39 -0.09
C THR A 111 3.84 12.88 -0.17
N TYR A 112 3.19 13.56 -1.12
CA TYR A 112 3.30 15.01 -1.26
C TYR A 112 2.04 15.74 -0.80
N VAL A 113 1.18 15.06 -0.04
CA VAL A 113 -0.11 15.62 0.38
C VAL A 113 0.05 16.66 1.48
N HIS A 114 1.17 16.63 2.20
CA HIS A 114 1.49 17.60 3.24
C HIS A 114 2.74 18.40 2.84
N PRO A 115 2.62 19.31 1.87
CA PRO A 115 3.77 20.13 1.49
C PRO A 115 4.11 21.11 2.62
N GLU A 116 5.38 21.35 2.79
CA GLU A 116 5.85 22.33 3.76
C GLU A 116 5.59 23.76 3.28
#